data_8e308a4a13de959831bbc0efa3712c8b
#
_entry.id   8e308a4a13de959831bbc0efa3712c8b
#
_cell.length_a   1.000
_cell.length_b   1.000
_cell.length_c   1.000
_cell.angle_alpha   90.00
_cell.angle_beta   90.00
_cell.angle_gamma   90.00
#
_symmetry.space_group_name_H-M   'P 1'
#
loop_
_entity.id
_entity.type
_entity.pdbx_description
1 polymer ?
#
loop_
_entity_poly.entity_id
_entity_poly.type
_entity_poly.pdbx_seq_one_letter_code
_entity_poly.pdbx_strand_id
1 'polypeptide(L)'
;MIEVTHLTKYYGDFLAVNDLSFTIEDGHVYGFLGPNGAGKSTTMNMMTGCLSPTDGTIKIGGFDILESPEQAKRLIGYLPEQPPVYMNETPQEYLEFVGEAKGLRGKALRAQIDEVVESAGIGDVRDRLIGTLSK
;
A
#
# COMPACT_ATOMS: atom_id res chain seq x y z
N MET A 1 2.09 -2.96 -14.14
CA MET A 1 2.11 -1.60 -14.74
C MET A 1 1.09 -0.73 -14.02
N ILE A 2 1.45 0.54 -13.74
CA ILE A 2 0.55 1.56 -13.18
C ILE A 2 0.47 2.71 -14.18
N GLU A 3 -0.73 3.13 -14.52
CA GLU A 3 -1.00 4.24 -15.43
C GLU A 3 -1.79 5.32 -14.70
N VAL A 4 -1.27 6.52 -14.70
CA VAL A 4 -1.90 7.71 -14.11
C VAL A 4 -2.12 8.72 -15.22
N THR A 5 -3.35 9.18 -15.38
CA THR A 5 -3.74 10.05 -16.51
C THR A 5 -4.54 11.23 -15.98
N HIS A 6 -4.05 12.45 -16.24
CA HIS A 6 -4.68 13.72 -15.89
C HIS A 6 -5.11 13.83 -14.42
N LEU A 7 -4.36 13.21 -13.52
CA LEU A 7 -4.69 13.11 -12.10
C LEU A 7 -4.71 14.49 -11.44
N THR A 8 -5.85 14.85 -10.88
CA THR A 8 -6.06 16.13 -10.22
C THR A 8 -6.73 15.93 -8.86
N LYS A 9 -6.28 16.66 -7.84
CA LYS A 9 -6.88 16.64 -6.51
C LYS A 9 -6.99 18.02 -5.92
N TYR A 10 -8.24 18.37 -5.57
CA TYR A 10 -8.58 19.53 -4.76
C TYR A 10 -9.00 19.13 -3.34
N TYR A 11 -8.63 19.95 -2.36
CA TYR A 11 -9.17 19.96 -1.00
C TYR A 11 -9.84 21.33 -0.77
N GLY A 12 -11.17 21.38 -0.96
CA GLY A 12 -11.85 22.67 -1.09
C GLY A 12 -11.25 23.46 -2.25
N ASP A 13 -10.75 24.66 -1.98
CA ASP A 13 -10.10 25.52 -2.96
C ASP A 13 -8.59 25.27 -3.15
N PHE A 14 -8.02 24.38 -2.35
CA PHE A 14 -6.59 24.07 -2.41
C PHE A 14 -6.31 22.98 -3.44
N LEU A 15 -5.53 23.32 -4.47
CA LEU A 15 -5.07 22.39 -5.51
C LEU A 15 -3.82 21.65 -5.01
N ALA A 16 -3.98 20.39 -4.64
CA ALA A 16 -2.92 19.53 -4.11
C ALA A 16 -2.16 18.75 -5.18
N VAL A 17 -2.83 18.33 -6.24
CA VAL A 17 -2.25 17.66 -7.41
C VAL A 17 -2.90 18.22 -8.65
N ASN A 18 -2.11 18.62 -9.64
CA ASN A 18 -2.55 19.32 -10.84
C ASN A 18 -2.14 18.56 -12.09
N ASP A 19 -3.11 17.96 -12.77
CA ASP A 19 -2.97 17.36 -14.11
C ASP A 19 -1.75 16.44 -14.27
N LEU A 20 -1.52 15.57 -13.29
CA LEU A 20 -0.36 14.69 -13.25
C LEU A 20 -0.60 13.44 -14.11
N SER A 21 0.30 13.19 -15.05
CA SER A 21 0.26 11.98 -15.89
C SER A 21 1.63 11.30 -15.94
N PHE A 22 1.66 9.98 -15.69
CA PHE A 22 2.86 9.15 -15.82
C PHE A 22 2.49 7.67 -15.88
N THR A 23 3.48 6.86 -16.28
CA THR A 23 3.37 5.39 -16.29
C THR A 23 4.53 4.78 -15.51
N ILE A 24 4.24 3.76 -14.70
CA ILE A 24 5.22 2.93 -14.00
C ILE A 24 5.17 1.53 -14.62
N GLU A 25 6.26 1.13 -15.24
CA GLU A 25 6.38 -0.18 -15.86
C GLU A 25 6.74 -1.26 -14.83
N ASP A 26 6.36 -2.50 -15.12
CA ASP A 26 6.69 -3.64 -14.26
C ASP A 26 8.20 -3.92 -14.28
N GLY A 27 8.70 -4.50 -13.19
CA GLY A 27 10.10 -4.92 -13.07
C GLY A 27 11.10 -3.80 -12.79
N HIS A 28 10.64 -2.58 -12.55
CA HIS A 28 11.50 -1.43 -12.25
C HIS A 28 11.22 -0.83 -10.87
N VAL A 29 12.21 -0.15 -10.31
CA VAL A 29 12.06 0.65 -9.09
C VAL A 29 12.04 2.13 -9.46
N TYR A 30 10.99 2.82 -9.07
CA TYR A 30 10.81 4.23 -9.34
C TYR A 30 10.88 5.06 -8.05
N GLY A 31 11.60 6.19 -8.10
CA GLY A 31 11.59 7.19 -7.05
C GLY A 31 10.58 8.30 -7.34
N PHE A 32 9.66 8.55 -6.39
CA PHE A 32 8.73 9.68 -6.48
C PHE A 32 9.24 10.83 -5.62
N LEU A 33 9.94 11.77 -6.24
CA LEU A 33 10.69 12.84 -5.58
C LEU A 33 9.98 14.20 -5.71
N GLY A 34 10.23 15.08 -4.76
CA GLY A 34 9.71 16.44 -4.76
C GLY A 34 9.76 17.07 -3.37
N PRO A 35 9.63 18.40 -3.23
CA PRO A 35 9.61 19.09 -1.95
C PRO A 35 8.39 18.70 -1.10
N ASN A 36 8.42 19.07 0.19
CA ASN A 36 7.26 18.93 1.05
C ASN A 36 6.11 19.79 0.53
N GLY A 37 4.89 19.24 0.55
CA GLY A 37 3.72 19.90 -0.02
C GLY A 37 3.52 19.73 -1.53
N ALA A 38 4.42 19.06 -2.25
CA ALA A 38 4.29 18.83 -3.70
C ALA A 38 3.23 17.77 -4.12
N GLY A 39 2.37 17.33 -3.20
CA GLY A 39 1.32 16.37 -3.50
C GLY A 39 1.74 14.89 -3.52
N LYS A 40 2.98 14.54 -3.12
CA LYS A 40 3.49 13.16 -3.15
C LYS A 40 2.60 12.18 -2.38
N SER A 41 2.36 12.43 -1.10
CA SER A 41 1.52 11.58 -0.25
C SER A 41 0.07 11.53 -0.73
N THR A 42 -0.44 12.65 -1.24
CA THR A 42 -1.78 12.74 -1.86
C THR A 42 -1.87 11.81 -3.07
N THR A 43 -0.87 11.86 -3.96
CA THR A 43 -0.79 11.00 -5.15
C THR A 43 -0.69 9.52 -4.75
N MET A 44 0.17 9.17 -3.78
CA MET A 44 0.28 7.79 -3.28
C MET A 44 -1.04 7.29 -2.69
N ASN A 45 -1.74 8.11 -1.90
CA ASN A 45 -3.04 7.76 -1.34
C ASN A 45 -4.12 7.55 -2.42
N MET A 46 -4.08 8.32 -3.50
CA MET A 46 -4.96 8.10 -4.64
C MET A 46 -4.62 6.82 -5.39
N MET A 47 -3.35 6.54 -5.65
CA MET A 47 -2.90 5.32 -6.33
C MET A 47 -3.22 4.05 -5.54
N THR A 48 -3.24 4.12 -4.21
CA THR A 48 -3.59 2.98 -3.34
C THR A 48 -5.09 2.86 -3.04
N GLY A 49 -5.90 3.79 -3.57
CA GLY A 49 -7.35 3.83 -3.35
C GLY A 49 -7.75 4.18 -1.91
N CYS A 50 -6.86 4.84 -1.17
CA CYS A 50 -7.16 5.42 0.14
C CYS A 50 -7.84 6.80 0.02
N LEU A 51 -7.73 7.42 -1.15
CA LEU A 51 -8.28 8.74 -1.45
C LEU A 51 -8.79 8.75 -2.90
N SER A 52 -9.97 9.28 -3.14
CA SER A 52 -10.48 9.47 -4.51
C SER A 52 -9.89 10.73 -5.14
N PRO A 53 -9.48 10.72 -6.41
CA PRO A 53 -9.14 11.91 -7.16
C PRO A 53 -10.36 12.82 -7.34
N THR A 54 -10.11 14.08 -7.66
CA THR A 54 -11.17 15.01 -8.11
C THR A 54 -11.42 14.83 -9.61
N ASP A 55 -10.35 14.56 -10.36
CA ASP A 55 -10.40 14.27 -11.79
C ASP A 55 -9.22 13.39 -12.21
N GLY A 56 -9.30 12.79 -13.39
CA GLY A 56 -8.31 11.87 -13.91
C GLY A 56 -8.55 10.43 -13.54
N THR A 57 -7.69 9.53 -14.02
CA THR A 57 -7.82 8.08 -13.84
C THR A 57 -6.51 7.44 -13.35
N ILE A 58 -6.65 6.36 -12.61
CA ILE A 58 -5.54 5.53 -12.16
C ILE A 58 -5.87 4.08 -12.49
N LYS A 59 -5.02 3.42 -13.26
CA LYS A 59 -5.13 2.00 -13.58
C LYS A 59 -3.95 1.22 -13.02
N ILE A 60 -4.25 0.12 -12.34
CA ILE A 60 -3.27 -0.82 -11.78
C ILE A 60 -3.45 -2.16 -12.48
N GLY A 61 -2.45 -2.58 -13.25
CA GLY A 61 -2.57 -3.81 -14.04
C GLY A 61 -3.78 -3.82 -15.00
N GLY A 62 -4.16 -2.65 -15.52
CA GLY A 62 -5.33 -2.47 -16.39
C GLY A 62 -6.66 -2.25 -15.67
N PHE A 63 -6.73 -2.42 -14.34
CA PHE A 63 -7.96 -2.19 -13.55
C PHE A 63 -8.00 -0.76 -13.00
N ASP A 64 -9.06 -0.04 -13.28
CA ASP A 64 -9.28 1.29 -12.72
C ASP A 64 -9.54 1.20 -11.20
N ILE A 65 -8.87 2.06 -10.42
CA ILE A 65 -8.92 2.03 -8.95
C ILE A 65 -10.30 2.41 -8.39
N LEU A 66 -11.11 3.15 -9.13
CA LEU A 66 -12.46 3.55 -8.74
C LEU A 66 -13.54 2.61 -9.27
N GLU A 67 -13.41 2.17 -10.53
CA GLU A 67 -14.42 1.32 -11.18
C GLU A 67 -14.26 -0.17 -10.80
N SER A 68 -13.04 -0.61 -10.57
CA SER A 68 -12.67 -2.00 -10.25
C SER A 68 -11.75 -2.10 -9.02
N PRO A 69 -12.15 -1.51 -7.86
CA PRO A 69 -11.27 -1.34 -6.71
C PRO A 69 -10.74 -2.65 -6.12
N GLU A 70 -11.54 -3.73 -6.13
CA GLU A 70 -11.08 -5.01 -5.59
C GLU A 70 -9.98 -5.65 -6.44
N GLN A 71 -10.14 -5.62 -7.77
CA GLN A 71 -9.15 -6.16 -8.70
C GLN A 71 -7.85 -5.33 -8.65
N ALA A 72 -7.96 -4.00 -8.66
CA ALA A 72 -6.81 -3.11 -8.57
C ALA A 72 -6.06 -3.29 -7.24
N LYS A 73 -6.77 -3.29 -6.10
CA LYS A 73 -6.16 -3.42 -4.76
C LYS A 73 -5.50 -4.77 -4.51
N ARG A 74 -5.94 -5.84 -5.15
CA ARG A 74 -5.27 -7.16 -5.08
C ARG A 74 -3.86 -7.15 -5.66
N LEU A 75 -3.58 -6.22 -6.57
CA LEU A 75 -2.27 -6.05 -7.22
C LEU A 75 -1.35 -5.09 -6.48
N ILE A 76 -1.79 -4.50 -5.35
CA ILE A 76 -1.05 -3.49 -4.60
C ILE A 76 -0.56 -4.06 -3.28
N GLY A 77 0.74 -3.94 -3.00
CA GLY A 77 1.29 -3.93 -1.66
C GLY A 77 1.56 -2.48 -1.25
N TYR A 78 1.08 -2.07 -0.08
CA TYR A 78 1.25 -0.70 0.39
C TYR A 78 1.75 -0.65 1.83
N LEU A 79 2.85 0.05 2.04
CA LEU A 79 3.38 0.38 3.36
C LEU A 79 3.29 1.90 3.55
N PRO A 80 2.36 2.40 4.38
CA PRO A 80 2.25 3.82 4.66
C PRO A 80 3.39 4.30 5.58
N GLU A 81 3.58 5.62 5.65
CA GLU A 81 4.58 6.25 6.51
C GLU A 81 4.41 5.87 8.01
N GLN A 82 3.17 5.72 8.45
CA GLN A 82 2.81 5.18 9.75
C GLN A 82 2.07 3.86 9.55
N PRO A 83 2.77 2.72 9.61
CA PRO A 83 2.13 1.42 9.46
C PRO A 83 1.07 1.19 10.54
N PRO A 84 -0.13 0.70 10.18
CA PRO A 84 -1.21 0.44 11.13
C PRO A 84 -0.98 -0.90 11.86
N VAL A 85 0.11 -0.99 12.61
CA VAL A 85 0.42 -2.20 13.40
C VAL A 85 -0.15 -2.09 14.81
N TYR A 86 -0.60 -3.22 15.35
CA TYR A 86 -1.09 -3.31 16.72
C TYR A 86 0.07 -3.55 17.68
N MET A 87 0.41 -2.53 18.45
CA MET A 87 1.59 -2.54 19.34
C MET A 87 1.52 -3.60 20.46
N ASN A 88 0.30 -4.06 20.79
CA ASN A 88 0.05 -5.08 21.82
C ASN A 88 0.02 -6.51 21.27
N GLU A 89 0.26 -6.69 19.99
CA GLU A 89 0.33 -7.99 19.32
C GLU A 89 1.78 -8.33 18.99
N THR A 90 2.01 -9.60 18.72
CA THR A 90 3.28 -10.10 18.17
C THR A 90 3.24 -10.02 16.65
N PRO A 91 4.39 -10.03 15.93
CA PRO A 91 4.43 -10.19 14.48
C PRO A 91 3.65 -11.41 13.98
N GLN A 92 3.68 -12.52 14.72
CA GLN A 92 2.92 -13.72 14.39
C GLN A 92 1.41 -13.45 14.38
N GLU A 93 0.86 -12.88 15.45
CA GLU A 93 -0.57 -12.57 15.59
C GLU A 93 -1.02 -11.56 14.53
N TYR A 94 -0.20 -10.54 14.30
CA TYR A 94 -0.48 -9.53 13.27
C TYR A 94 -0.51 -10.12 11.84
N LEU A 95 0.45 -11.01 11.52
CA LEU A 95 0.49 -11.69 10.21
C LEU A 95 -0.67 -12.68 10.04
N GLU A 96 -1.10 -13.35 11.11
CA GLU A 96 -2.30 -14.19 11.10
C GLU A 96 -3.55 -13.35 10.76
N PHE A 97 -3.74 -12.23 11.46
CA PHE A 97 -4.83 -11.30 11.21
C PHE A 97 -4.85 -10.79 9.76
N VAL A 98 -3.71 -10.31 9.27
CA VAL A 98 -3.58 -9.79 7.89
C VAL A 98 -3.81 -10.89 6.86
N GLY A 99 -3.23 -12.06 7.06
CA GLY A 99 -3.40 -13.20 6.16
C GLY A 99 -4.86 -13.67 6.09
N GLU A 100 -5.54 -13.70 7.24
CA GLU A 100 -6.95 -14.02 7.31
C GLU A 100 -7.83 -12.96 6.63
N ALA A 101 -7.53 -11.69 6.81
CA ALA A 101 -8.23 -10.60 6.12
C ALA A 101 -8.07 -10.69 4.60
N LYS A 102 -6.92 -11.20 4.12
CA LYS A 102 -6.67 -11.49 2.69
C LYS A 102 -7.26 -12.81 2.19
N GLY A 103 -7.97 -13.55 3.04
CA GLY A 103 -8.68 -14.79 2.69
C GLY A 103 -7.86 -16.07 2.82
N LEU A 104 -6.62 -16.00 3.37
CA LEU A 104 -5.81 -17.18 3.65
C LEU A 104 -6.36 -17.92 4.87
N ARG A 105 -6.25 -19.26 4.89
CA ARG A 105 -6.71 -20.11 6.00
C ARG A 105 -5.83 -21.36 6.15
N GLY A 106 -5.78 -21.86 7.37
CA GLY A 106 -5.21 -23.19 7.68
C GLY A 106 -3.75 -23.34 7.26
N LYS A 107 -3.44 -24.40 6.51
CA LYS A 107 -2.07 -24.70 6.07
C LYS A 107 -1.47 -23.66 5.16
N ALA A 108 -2.26 -23.07 4.25
CA ALA A 108 -1.81 -22.03 3.33
C ALA A 108 -1.42 -20.74 4.09
N LEU A 109 -2.21 -20.36 5.10
CA LEU A 109 -1.89 -19.22 5.95
C LEU A 109 -0.55 -19.41 6.68
N ARG A 110 -0.35 -20.58 7.32
CA ARG A 110 0.89 -20.88 8.06
C ARG A 110 2.11 -20.85 7.16
N ALA A 111 2.03 -21.52 6.01
CA ALA A 111 3.13 -21.55 5.04
C ALA A 111 3.51 -20.14 4.56
N GLN A 112 2.52 -19.31 4.28
CA GLN A 112 2.76 -17.93 3.84
C GLN A 112 3.37 -17.07 4.95
N ILE A 113 2.95 -17.25 6.20
CA ILE A 113 3.55 -16.55 7.35
C ILE A 113 5.01 -16.96 7.53
N ASP A 114 5.32 -18.24 7.47
CA ASP A 114 6.70 -18.74 7.61
C ASP A 114 7.60 -18.16 6.50
N GLU A 115 7.13 -18.11 5.26
CA GLU A 115 7.83 -17.49 4.13
C GLU A 115 8.08 -16.00 4.35
N VAL A 116 7.06 -15.26 4.82
CA VAL A 116 7.18 -13.81 5.09
C VAL A 116 8.15 -13.55 6.24
N VAL A 117 8.07 -14.31 7.33
CA VAL A 117 8.96 -14.19 8.49
C VAL A 117 10.42 -14.44 8.10
N GLU A 118 10.69 -15.47 7.28
CA GLU A 118 12.02 -15.77 6.78
C GLU A 118 12.53 -14.67 5.84
N SER A 119 11.73 -14.26 4.87
CA SER A 119 12.13 -13.24 3.89
C SER A 119 12.36 -11.86 4.52
N ALA A 120 11.60 -11.51 5.55
CA ALA A 120 11.78 -10.28 6.32
C ALA A 120 12.88 -10.36 7.38
N GLY A 121 13.43 -11.55 7.68
CA GLY A 121 14.46 -11.75 8.68
C GLY A 121 14.00 -11.43 10.11
N ILE A 122 12.71 -11.65 10.42
CA ILE A 122 12.12 -11.31 11.74
C ILE A 122 11.86 -12.53 12.62
N GLY A 123 12.47 -13.68 12.32
CA GLY A 123 12.29 -14.92 13.08
C GLY A 123 12.59 -14.77 14.57
N ASP A 124 13.63 -14.04 14.93
CA ASP A 124 14.07 -13.82 16.32
C ASP A 124 13.08 -13.03 17.17
N VAL A 125 12.20 -12.26 16.53
CA VAL A 125 11.24 -11.37 17.18
C VAL A 125 9.80 -11.78 16.93
N ARG A 126 9.58 -12.90 16.26
CA ARG A 126 8.26 -13.39 15.83
C ARG A 126 7.22 -13.40 16.97
N ASP A 127 7.63 -13.77 18.17
CA ASP A 127 6.78 -13.94 19.35
C ASP A 127 6.97 -12.81 20.39
N ARG A 128 7.64 -11.71 20.03
CA ARG A 128 7.80 -10.54 20.89
C ARG A 128 6.77 -9.49 20.55
N LEU A 129 6.29 -8.74 21.56
CA LEU A 129 5.35 -7.64 21.32
C LEU A 129 5.93 -6.60 20.37
N ILE A 130 5.19 -6.22 19.34
CA ILE A 130 5.60 -5.22 18.34
C ILE A 130 6.00 -3.90 19.01
N GLY A 131 5.28 -3.47 20.04
CA GLY A 131 5.58 -2.25 20.79
C GLY A 131 6.92 -2.24 21.53
N THR A 132 7.59 -3.41 21.67
CA THR A 132 8.90 -3.54 22.30
C THR A 132 10.06 -3.59 21.29
N LEU A 133 9.75 -3.62 20.00
CA LEU A 133 10.74 -3.65 18.93
C LEU A 133 11.22 -2.24 18.60
N SER A 134 12.53 -2.11 18.29
CA SER A 134 13.08 -0.87 17.76
C SER A 134 12.55 -0.61 16.33
N LYS A 135 12.39 0.67 16.01
CA LYS A 135 12.06 1.09 14.64
C LYS A 135 13.22 0.83 13.69
#